data_e7cc9fb10b853f492e602e03af5c8d9d
#
_entry.id   e7cc9fb10b853f492e602e03af5c8d9d
#
_cell.length_a   1.000
_cell.length_b   1.000
_cell.length_c   1.000
_cell.angle_alpha   90.00
_cell.angle_beta   90.00
_cell.angle_gamma   90.00
#
_symmetry.space_group_name_H-M   'P 1'
#
loop_
_entity.id
_entity.type
_entity.pdbx_description
1 polymer ?
#
loop_
_entity_poly.entity_id
_entity_poly.type
_entity_poly.pdbx_seq_one_letter_code
_entity_poly.pdbx_strand_id
1 'polypeptide(L)'
;MTLPAAPANRLAAAAEAIRYHYDVGNEFYSLWLDRSLTYSCAMPDGPGDTLEAAQDRKLKYHLAAIEADRAGSVLDIGCGWGSLVRQLALGLRVPRCVGLTLSDEQAAYVRSRRYPGVEVRTENYLSYEPDAPFDGIVSIGAFEHFARPDDTRDTKVAVYRQFFDRCRGWLTDGGALSLQTIAYANMSRDDASEFMRTEVFPDADLPTLAEITAAADRIFEIKTVRNDRLDYAWTCEQWARRLREQREAAGQLAGAETVARYERYLRLSALGFRMGKLCLLRLVMRPYQGGYFGGTRAADGTRAGADGAGPRGAQAASR
;
A
#
# COMPACT_ATOMS: atom_id res chain seq x y z
N MET A 1 23.82 -10.36 7.51
CA MET A 1 24.41 -9.01 7.67
C MET A 1 23.25 -8.12 8.07
N THR A 2 23.10 -7.80 9.36
CA THR A 2 22.05 -6.93 9.90
C THR A 2 22.32 -5.52 9.42
N LEU A 3 21.40 -4.95 8.64
CA LEU A 3 21.45 -3.53 8.26
C LEU A 3 21.38 -2.69 9.54
N PRO A 4 22.14 -1.60 9.66
CA PRO A 4 22.02 -0.70 10.79
C PRO A 4 20.60 -0.15 10.84
N ALA A 5 20.03 -0.07 12.05
CA ALA A 5 18.74 0.57 12.29
C ALA A 5 18.75 1.97 11.65
N ALA A 6 17.69 2.31 10.95
CA ALA A 6 17.56 3.64 10.35
C ALA A 6 17.78 4.69 11.45
N PRO A 7 18.65 5.68 11.25
CA PRO A 7 18.93 6.67 12.27
C PRO A 7 17.64 7.40 12.68
N ALA A 8 17.45 7.64 13.98
CA ALA A 8 16.25 8.27 14.54
C ALA A 8 15.86 9.57 13.82
N ASN A 9 16.83 10.31 13.28
CA ASN A 9 16.61 11.49 12.44
C ASN A 9 15.82 11.21 11.15
N ARG A 10 15.92 10.00 10.56
CA ARG A 10 15.16 9.66 9.35
C ARG A 10 13.68 9.47 9.66
N LEU A 11 13.37 8.88 10.82
CA LEU A 11 12.00 8.63 11.25
C LEU A 11 11.27 9.94 11.58
N ALA A 12 11.96 10.84 12.29
CA ALA A 12 11.40 12.13 12.68
C ALA A 12 11.10 13.03 11.46
N ALA A 13 12.03 13.14 10.52
CA ALA A 13 11.86 13.97 9.34
C ALA A 13 10.75 13.43 8.39
N ALA A 14 10.64 12.12 8.21
CA ALA A 14 9.55 11.53 7.43
C ALA A 14 8.18 11.83 8.05
N ALA A 15 8.07 11.74 9.38
CA ALA A 15 6.84 12.07 10.11
C ALA A 15 6.49 13.57 9.99
N GLU A 16 7.49 14.45 10.04
CA GLU A 16 7.31 15.90 9.91
C GLU A 16 6.86 16.30 8.50
N ALA A 17 7.48 15.75 7.46
CA ALA A 17 7.08 15.99 6.07
C ALA A 17 5.65 15.52 5.78
N ILE A 18 5.27 14.35 6.30
CA ILE A 18 3.91 13.82 6.18
C ILE A 18 2.93 14.71 6.93
N ARG A 19 3.23 15.11 8.17
CA ARG A 19 2.38 16.06 8.94
C ARG A 19 2.18 17.36 8.17
N TYR A 20 3.24 17.97 7.69
CA TYR A 20 3.15 19.22 6.93
C TYR A 20 2.24 19.11 5.69
N HIS A 21 2.29 17.98 4.99
CA HIS A 21 1.45 17.77 3.81
C HIS A 21 -0.04 17.58 4.17
N TYR A 22 -0.34 16.94 5.32
CA TYR A 22 -1.72 16.65 5.75
C TYR A 22 -2.31 17.65 6.74
N ASP A 23 -1.53 18.59 7.29
CA ASP A 23 -1.96 19.59 8.29
C ASP A 23 -2.89 20.69 7.71
N VAL A 24 -3.21 20.63 6.42
CA VAL A 24 -4.22 21.50 5.80
C VAL A 24 -5.63 21.21 6.34
N GLY A 25 -5.81 20.05 7.00
CA GLY A 25 -7.04 19.67 7.70
C GLY A 25 -8.00 18.80 6.88
N ASN A 26 -8.72 17.93 7.61
CA ASN A 26 -9.64 16.94 7.01
C ASN A 26 -10.75 17.59 6.19
N GLU A 27 -11.24 18.76 6.59
CA GLU A 27 -12.32 19.48 5.91
C GLU A 27 -11.88 19.90 4.51
N PHE A 28 -10.66 20.42 4.35
CA PHE A 28 -10.11 20.77 3.04
C PHE A 28 -10.06 19.58 2.08
N TYR A 29 -9.55 18.43 2.54
CA TYR A 29 -9.48 17.22 1.73
C TYR A 29 -10.86 16.69 1.37
N SER A 30 -11.86 16.82 2.25
CA SER A 30 -13.23 16.36 2.02
C SER A 30 -13.95 17.10 0.88
N LEU A 31 -13.50 18.30 0.51
CA LEU A 31 -14.07 19.08 -0.58
C LEU A 31 -13.80 18.47 -1.96
N TRP A 32 -12.69 17.76 -2.13
CA TRP A 32 -12.25 17.32 -3.45
C TRP A 32 -11.87 15.84 -3.56
N LEU A 33 -11.65 15.14 -2.47
CA LEU A 33 -11.52 13.68 -2.47
C LEU A 33 -12.91 13.01 -2.65
N ASP A 34 -12.91 11.69 -2.79
CA ASP A 34 -14.13 10.88 -2.69
C ASP A 34 -14.64 10.82 -1.24
N ARG A 35 -15.86 10.33 -1.06
CA ARG A 35 -16.50 10.25 0.28
C ARG A 35 -15.73 9.42 1.30
N SER A 36 -14.86 8.52 0.87
CA SER A 36 -14.03 7.70 1.76
C SER A 36 -12.67 8.33 2.06
N LEU A 37 -12.42 9.55 1.57
CA LEU A 37 -11.16 10.29 1.71
C LEU A 37 -9.95 9.49 1.21
N THR A 38 -10.08 8.83 0.07
CA THR A 38 -9.00 8.01 -0.48
C THR A 38 -8.05 8.88 -1.31
N TYR A 39 -6.91 9.25 -0.72
CA TYR A 39 -5.91 10.10 -1.38
C TYR A 39 -4.82 9.27 -2.06
N SER A 40 -5.23 8.49 -3.04
CA SER A 40 -4.34 7.68 -3.88
C SER A 40 -5.03 7.35 -5.21
N CYS A 41 -4.26 6.83 -6.18
CA CYS A 41 -4.79 6.52 -7.52
C CYS A 41 -6.00 5.60 -7.48
N ALA A 42 -7.08 6.01 -8.11
CA ALA A 42 -8.28 5.20 -8.36
C ALA A 42 -8.08 4.21 -9.51
N MET A 43 -9.10 3.41 -9.82
CA MET A 43 -9.15 2.50 -10.98
C MET A 43 -10.44 2.79 -11.79
N PRO A 44 -10.43 3.77 -12.69
CA PRO A 44 -11.58 4.06 -13.53
C PRO A 44 -11.86 2.94 -14.54
N ASP A 45 -13.12 2.75 -14.88
CA ASP A 45 -13.59 1.76 -15.86
C ASP A 45 -14.24 2.46 -17.07
N GLY A 46 -13.64 3.54 -17.52
CA GLY A 46 -14.08 4.27 -18.70
C GLY A 46 -14.45 5.75 -18.45
N PRO A 47 -14.81 6.48 -19.52
CA PRO A 47 -14.95 7.94 -19.47
C PRO A 47 -16.08 8.47 -18.56
N GLY A 48 -17.11 7.67 -18.31
CA GLY A 48 -18.28 8.05 -17.49
C GLY A 48 -18.17 7.64 -16.02
N ASP A 49 -17.03 7.11 -15.58
CA ASP A 49 -16.90 6.61 -14.22
C ASP A 49 -16.84 7.75 -13.19
N THR A 50 -17.30 7.45 -11.97
CA THR A 50 -17.22 8.38 -10.85
C THR A 50 -15.97 8.09 -10.00
N LEU A 51 -15.45 9.12 -9.32
CA LEU A 51 -14.31 8.96 -8.43
C LEU A 51 -14.61 7.95 -7.31
N GLU A 52 -15.82 7.95 -6.79
CA GLU A 52 -16.29 7.02 -5.76
C GLU A 52 -16.25 5.56 -6.23
N ALA A 53 -16.79 5.28 -7.42
CA ALA A 53 -16.80 3.93 -7.99
C ALA A 53 -15.38 3.46 -8.33
N ALA A 54 -14.56 4.34 -8.88
CA ALA A 54 -13.17 4.05 -9.22
C ALA A 54 -12.31 3.78 -7.98
N GLN A 55 -12.53 4.51 -6.88
CA GLN A 55 -11.86 4.26 -5.60
C GLN A 55 -12.31 2.95 -4.96
N ASP A 56 -13.60 2.66 -4.96
CA ASP A 56 -14.14 1.40 -4.45
C ASP A 56 -13.56 0.19 -5.22
N ARG A 57 -13.47 0.29 -6.54
CA ARG A 57 -12.86 -0.74 -7.42
C ARG A 57 -11.38 -0.94 -7.08
N LYS A 58 -10.64 0.14 -6.86
CA LYS A 58 -9.23 0.09 -6.44
C LYS A 58 -9.07 -0.64 -5.10
N LEU A 59 -9.88 -0.32 -4.10
CA LEU A 59 -9.83 -0.99 -2.81
C LEU A 59 -10.16 -2.48 -2.95
N LYS A 60 -11.20 -2.83 -3.71
CA LYS A 60 -11.56 -4.23 -4.01
C LYS A 60 -10.43 -4.99 -4.72
N TYR A 61 -9.69 -4.33 -5.64
CA TYR A 61 -8.52 -4.92 -6.28
C TYR A 61 -7.46 -5.32 -5.25
N HIS A 62 -7.10 -4.44 -4.32
CA HIS A 62 -6.11 -4.74 -3.29
C HIS A 62 -6.60 -5.82 -2.31
N LEU A 63 -7.87 -5.79 -1.93
CA LEU A 63 -8.49 -6.80 -1.07
C LEU A 63 -8.49 -8.19 -1.73
N ALA A 64 -8.84 -8.26 -3.01
CA ALA A 64 -8.79 -9.52 -3.77
C ALA A 64 -7.36 -10.04 -3.93
N ALA A 65 -6.38 -9.15 -4.13
CA ALA A 65 -4.97 -9.51 -4.29
C ALA A 65 -4.38 -10.23 -3.06
N ILE A 66 -4.89 -9.93 -1.87
CA ILE A 66 -4.48 -10.58 -0.61
C ILE A 66 -5.48 -11.62 -0.12
N GLU A 67 -6.50 -11.98 -0.91
CA GLU A 67 -7.57 -12.92 -0.54
C GLU A 67 -8.26 -12.53 0.79
N ALA A 68 -8.55 -11.24 0.97
CA ALA A 68 -9.05 -10.69 2.22
C ALA A 68 -10.40 -11.26 2.68
N ASP A 69 -11.17 -11.85 1.77
CA ASP A 69 -12.43 -12.55 2.07
C ASP A 69 -12.24 -13.82 2.93
N ARG A 70 -11.01 -14.34 2.99
CA ARG A 70 -10.63 -15.51 3.79
C ARG A 70 -9.65 -15.18 4.90
N ALA A 71 -9.20 -13.91 4.98
CA ALA A 71 -8.20 -13.50 5.94
C ALA A 71 -8.80 -13.34 7.35
N GLY A 72 -8.12 -13.86 8.35
CA GLY A 72 -8.40 -13.59 9.76
C GLY A 72 -7.77 -12.27 10.22
N SER A 73 -6.73 -11.81 9.54
CA SER A 73 -5.98 -10.62 9.93
C SER A 73 -5.32 -9.90 8.75
N VAL A 74 -5.42 -8.57 8.73
CA VAL A 74 -4.83 -7.72 7.67
C VAL A 74 -4.15 -6.50 8.29
N LEU A 75 -2.97 -6.16 7.75
CA LEU A 75 -2.23 -4.93 8.05
C LEU A 75 -2.30 -3.95 6.86
N ASP A 76 -2.64 -2.70 7.15
CA ASP A 76 -2.64 -1.58 6.19
C ASP A 76 -1.53 -0.59 6.57
N ILE A 77 -0.43 -0.57 5.80
CA ILE A 77 0.72 0.30 6.05
C ILE A 77 0.55 1.61 5.29
N GLY A 78 0.30 2.70 6.03
CA GLY A 78 -0.11 3.98 5.46
C GLY A 78 -1.62 4.06 5.26
N CYS A 79 -2.40 3.70 6.28
CA CYS A 79 -3.85 3.53 6.17
C CYS A 79 -4.63 4.82 5.86
N GLY A 80 -4.01 5.99 5.96
CA GLY A 80 -4.65 7.27 5.72
C GLY A 80 -5.91 7.46 6.56
N TRP A 81 -6.99 7.94 5.95
CA TRP A 81 -8.30 8.08 6.60
C TRP A 81 -9.09 6.77 6.71
N GLY A 82 -8.44 5.63 6.47
CA GLY A 82 -8.98 4.32 6.79
C GLY A 82 -9.98 3.76 5.78
N SER A 83 -9.94 4.18 4.53
CA SER A 83 -10.85 3.66 3.50
C SER A 83 -10.74 2.14 3.33
N LEU A 84 -9.52 1.58 3.37
CA LEU A 84 -9.29 0.14 3.26
C LEU A 84 -9.73 -0.59 4.54
N VAL A 85 -9.29 -0.13 5.72
CA VAL A 85 -9.66 -0.78 6.99
C VAL A 85 -11.17 -0.74 7.23
N ARG A 86 -11.87 0.29 6.74
CA ARG A 86 -13.33 0.35 6.74
C ARG A 86 -13.94 -0.79 5.92
N GLN A 87 -13.43 -1.04 4.70
CA GLN A 87 -13.93 -2.14 3.86
C GLN A 87 -13.63 -3.52 4.46
N LEU A 88 -12.44 -3.69 5.05
CA LEU A 88 -12.09 -4.90 5.78
C LEU A 88 -13.07 -5.16 6.92
N ALA A 89 -13.33 -4.16 7.76
CA ALA A 89 -14.16 -4.32 8.96
C ALA A 89 -15.65 -4.46 8.65
N LEU A 90 -16.20 -3.59 7.79
CA LEU A 90 -17.65 -3.51 7.56
C LEU A 90 -18.09 -4.35 6.35
N GLY A 91 -17.26 -4.44 5.32
CA GLY A 91 -17.56 -5.18 4.09
C GLY A 91 -17.26 -6.67 4.22
N LEU A 92 -16.03 -7.00 4.59
CA LEU A 92 -15.54 -8.38 4.67
C LEU A 92 -15.59 -8.96 6.09
N ARG A 93 -15.76 -8.13 7.11
CA ARG A 93 -15.79 -8.51 8.54
C ARG A 93 -14.54 -9.27 8.97
N VAL A 94 -13.38 -8.82 8.50
CA VAL A 94 -12.09 -9.37 8.93
C VAL A 94 -11.92 -9.14 10.44
N PRO A 95 -11.64 -10.19 11.22
CA PRO A 95 -11.65 -10.09 12.70
C PRO A 95 -10.58 -9.15 13.27
N ARG A 96 -9.40 -9.09 12.63
CA ARG A 96 -8.28 -8.26 13.08
C ARG A 96 -7.76 -7.41 11.93
N CYS A 97 -7.94 -6.10 12.01
CA CYS A 97 -7.43 -5.13 11.06
C CYS A 97 -6.53 -4.13 11.80
N VAL A 98 -5.29 -4.00 11.38
CA VAL A 98 -4.38 -2.99 11.94
C VAL A 98 -4.04 -1.98 10.85
N GLY A 99 -4.18 -0.69 11.18
CA GLY A 99 -3.75 0.40 10.30
C GLY A 99 -2.58 1.16 10.92
N LEU A 100 -1.52 1.38 10.16
CA LEU A 100 -0.41 2.26 10.54
C LEU A 100 -0.50 3.58 9.79
N THR A 101 -0.32 4.68 10.49
CA THR A 101 -0.18 6.02 9.91
C THR A 101 0.82 6.83 10.72
N LEU A 102 1.40 7.88 10.12
CA LEU A 102 2.25 8.84 10.84
C LEU A 102 1.50 10.14 11.19
N SER A 103 0.23 10.27 10.77
CA SER A 103 -0.61 11.43 11.05
C SER A 103 -1.54 11.14 12.23
N ASP A 104 -1.41 11.95 13.29
CA ASP A 104 -2.29 11.88 14.46
C ASP A 104 -3.73 12.21 14.09
N GLU A 105 -3.94 13.15 13.15
CA GLU A 105 -5.27 13.52 12.67
C GLU A 105 -5.96 12.36 11.94
N GLN A 106 -5.24 11.68 11.04
CA GLN A 106 -5.77 10.50 10.36
C GLN A 106 -6.11 9.40 11.37
N ALA A 107 -5.20 9.13 12.32
CA ALA A 107 -5.44 8.14 13.35
C ALA A 107 -6.67 8.49 14.22
N ALA A 108 -6.79 9.74 14.64
CA ALA A 108 -7.93 10.22 15.42
C ALA A 108 -9.25 10.09 14.62
N TYR A 109 -9.21 10.45 13.32
CA TYR A 109 -10.36 10.30 12.44
C TYR A 109 -10.82 8.85 12.35
N VAL A 110 -9.91 7.89 12.11
CA VAL A 110 -10.29 6.48 12.00
C VAL A 110 -10.77 5.91 13.32
N ARG A 111 -10.08 6.22 14.43
CA ARG A 111 -10.47 5.80 15.80
C ARG A 111 -11.87 6.30 16.17
N SER A 112 -12.24 7.52 15.76
CA SER A 112 -13.57 8.09 16.01
C SER A 112 -14.70 7.27 15.35
N ARG A 113 -14.41 6.54 14.28
CA ARG A 113 -15.39 5.71 13.55
C ARG A 113 -15.72 4.40 14.27
N ARG A 114 -14.90 3.96 15.22
CA ARG A 114 -15.12 2.76 16.05
C ARG A 114 -15.43 1.51 15.21
N TYR A 115 -14.74 1.31 14.10
CA TYR A 115 -14.92 0.11 13.27
C TYR A 115 -14.60 -1.15 14.09
N PRO A 116 -15.45 -2.21 14.04
CA PRO A 116 -15.19 -3.44 14.79
C PRO A 116 -13.91 -4.12 14.27
N GLY A 117 -13.09 -4.63 15.20
CA GLY A 117 -11.86 -5.35 14.88
C GLY A 117 -10.72 -4.48 14.32
N VAL A 118 -10.88 -3.13 14.31
CA VAL A 118 -9.87 -2.20 13.80
C VAL A 118 -9.08 -1.57 14.93
N GLU A 119 -7.77 -1.70 14.84
CA GLU A 119 -6.79 -0.96 15.62
C GLU A 119 -6.03 0.00 14.70
N VAL A 120 -5.86 1.27 15.09
CA VAL A 120 -5.03 2.22 14.36
C VAL A 120 -3.94 2.75 15.25
N ARG A 121 -2.70 2.66 14.78
CA ARG A 121 -1.50 3.12 15.49
C ARG A 121 -0.86 4.29 14.74
N THR A 122 -0.50 5.33 15.50
CA THR A 122 0.38 6.40 15.01
C THR A 122 1.81 5.93 15.20
N GLU A 123 2.27 5.11 14.25
CA GLU A 123 3.53 4.41 14.39
C GLU A 123 4.18 4.17 13.02
N ASN A 124 5.52 4.25 12.96
CA ASN A 124 6.28 3.92 11.77
C ASN A 124 6.43 2.41 11.65
N TYR A 125 6.29 1.88 10.41
CA TYR A 125 6.48 0.45 10.14
C TYR A 125 7.86 -0.07 10.59
N LEU A 126 8.87 0.80 10.70
CA LEU A 126 10.21 0.41 11.16
C LEU A 126 10.27 0.10 12.67
N SER A 127 9.40 0.71 13.48
CA SER A 127 9.29 0.47 14.92
C SER A 127 8.18 -0.50 15.28
N TYR A 128 7.24 -0.72 14.36
CA TYR A 128 6.10 -1.61 14.60
C TYR A 128 6.53 -3.07 14.72
N GLU A 129 6.06 -3.73 15.77
CA GLU A 129 6.24 -5.17 15.99
C GLU A 129 4.86 -5.79 16.28
N PRO A 130 4.34 -6.65 15.39
CA PRO A 130 3.05 -7.29 15.61
C PRO A 130 3.13 -8.44 16.60
N ASP A 131 2.08 -8.60 17.41
CA ASP A 131 1.94 -9.72 18.36
C ASP A 131 1.69 -11.07 17.67
N ALA A 132 1.17 -11.05 16.46
CA ALA A 132 0.90 -12.23 15.65
C ALA A 132 0.98 -11.88 14.15
N PRO A 133 1.33 -12.84 13.29
CA PRO A 133 1.42 -12.62 11.85
C PRO A 133 0.08 -12.25 11.23
N PHE A 134 0.14 -11.72 10.00
CA PHE A 134 -1.01 -11.32 9.19
C PHE A 134 -1.19 -12.24 8.00
N ASP A 135 -2.44 -12.46 7.58
CA ASP A 135 -2.76 -13.20 6.37
C ASP A 135 -2.60 -12.33 5.11
N GLY A 136 -2.70 -11.01 5.26
CA GLY A 136 -2.46 -10.07 4.18
C GLY A 136 -1.87 -8.75 4.67
N ILE A 137 -1.03 -8.16 3.84
CA ILE A 137 -0.50 -6.80 4.04
C ILE A 137 -0.84 -5.97 2.81
N VAL A 138 -1.33 -4.75 3.02
CA VAL A 138 -1.54 -3.77 1.96
C VAL A 138 -0.74 -2.52 2.28
N SER A 139 -0.16 -1.89 1.26
CA SER A 139 0.46 -0.57 1.38
C SER A 139 0.16 0.23 0.11
N ILE A 140 -0.51 1.36 0.27
CA ILE A 140 -0.99 2.20 -0.83
C ILE A 140 -0.51 3.63 -0.63
N GLY A 141 0.49 4.06 -1.41
CA GLY A 141 0.97 5.45 -1.39
C GLY A 141 1.81 5.82 -0.16
N ALA A 142 2.40 4.84 0.53
CA ALA A 142 3.35 5.08 1.61
C ALA A 142 4.81 4.85 1.20
N PHE A 143 5.03 3.95 0.25
CA PHE A 143 6.35 3.50 -0.19
C PHE A 143 7.19 4.61 -0.82
N GLU A 144 6.54 5.61 -1.40
CA GLU A 144 7.14 6.82 -2.00
C GLU A 144 7.95 7.65 -1.01
N HIS A 145 7.62 7.53 0.29
CA HIS A 145 8.20 8.34 1.36
C HIS A 145 9.37 7.66 2.09
N PHE A 146 9.78 6.47 1.65
CA PHE A 146 10.82 5.70 2.38
C PHE A 146 12.24 6.11 1.99
N ALA A 147 12.49 6.42 0.72
CA ALA A 147 13.76 6.91 0.23
C ALA A 147 13.82 8.45 0.24
N ARG A 148 15.03 8.98 0.34
CA ARG A 148 15.32 10.41 0.38
C ARG A 148 16.02 10.89 -0.88
N PRO A 149 15.99 12.19 -1.16
CA PRO A 149 16.63 12.80 -2.33
C PRO A 149 18.14 12.57 -2.44
N ASP A 150 18.81 12.43 -1.31
CA ASP A 150 20.26 12.22 -1.20
C ASP A 150 20.68 10.75 -1.13
N ASP A 151 19.71 9.83 -1.15
CA ASP A 151 20.01 8.40 -1.15
C ASP A 151 20.58 7.96 -2.51
N THR A 152 21.70 7.25 -2.48
CA THR A 152 22.18 6.55 -3.67
C THR A 152 21.24 5.43 -4.06
N ARG A 153 21.35 4.92 -5.30
CA ARG A 153 20.56 3.78 -5.74
C ARG A 153 20.68 2.58 -4.81
N ASP A 154 21.88 2.27 -4.33
CA ASP A 154 22.11 1.14 -3.43
C ASP A 154 21.45 1.39 -2.06
N THR A 155 21.49 2.62 -1.56
CA THR A 155 20.79 3.01 -0.32
C THR A 155 19.27 2.88 -0.49
N LYS A 156 18.72 3.33 -1.60
CA LYS A 156 17.27 3.18 -1.92
C LYS A 156 16.87 1.71 -1.94
N VAL A 157 17.62 0.87 -2.65
CA VAL A 157 17.36 -0.58 -2.71
C VAL A 157 17.43 -1.20 -1.30
N ALA A 158 18.40 -0.79 -0.46
CA ALA A 158 18.51 -1.28 0.90
C ALA A 158 17.32 -0.86 1.79
N VAL A 159 16.84 0.39 1.66
CA VAL A 159 15.65 0.89 2.38
C VAL A 159 14.39 0.12 1.97
N TYR A 160 14.17 -0.08 0.67
CA TYR A 160 13.03 -0.84 0.16
C TYR A 160 13.12 -2.32 0.55
N ARG A 161 14.33 -2.89 0.56
CA ARG A 161 14.56 -4.25 1.02
C ARG A 161 14.19 -4.41 2.50
N GLN A 162 14.54 -3.45 3.34
CA GLN A 162 14.15 -3.46 4.76
C GLN A 162 12.61 -3.50 4.92
N PHE A 163 11.87 -2.76 4.11
CA PHE A 163 10.41 -2.83 4.11
C PHE A 163 9.91 -4.22 3.72
N PHE A 164 10.47 -4.81 2.66
CA PHE A 164 10.07 -6.16 2.24
C PHE A 164 10.45 -7.23 3.27
N ASP A 165 11.61 -7.14 3.90
CA ASP A 165 12.03 -8.06 4.98
C ASP A 165 11.05 -7.98 6.17
N ARG A 166 10.63 -6.78 6.57
CA ARG A 166 9.61 -6.58 7.61
C ARG A 166 8.28 -7.22 7.21
N CYS A 167 7.77 -6.87 6.04
CA CYS A 167 6.52 -7.45 5.54
C CYS A 167 6.59 -8.99 5.48
N ARG A 168 7.72 -9.55 5.03
CA ARG A 168 7.91 -11.01 5.00
C ARG A 168 7.86 -11.62 6.41
N GLY A 169 8.50 -10.97 7.38
CA GLY A 169 8.51 -11.43 8.77
C GLY A 169 7.14 -11.38 9.44
N TRP A 170 6.27 -10.50 8.99
CA TRP A 170 4.92 -10.31 9.54
C TRP A 170 3.84 -11.12 8.83
N LEU A 171 4.12 -11.70 7.68
CA LEU A 171 3.17 -12.52 6.94
C LEU A 171 3.18 -13.97 7.39
N THR A 172 1.99 -14.59 7.43
CA THR A 172 1.86 -16.05 7.45
C THR A 172 2.46 -16.65 6.19
N ASP A 173 2.74 -17.96 6.20
CA ASP A 173 3.34 -18.65 5.04
C ASP A 173 2.47 -18.58 3.77
N GLY A 174 1.15 -18.51 3.92
CA GLY A 174 0.20 -18.37 2.80
C GLY A 174 -0.17 -16.92 2.48
N GLY A 175 0.36 -15.95 3.24
CA GLY A 175 -0.03 -14.55 3.13
C GLY A 175 0.42 -13.88 1.83
N ALA A 176 -0.10 -12.67 1.60
CA ALA A 176 0.25 -11.86 0.44
C ALA A 176 0.48 -10.41 0.80
N LEU A 177 1.36 -9.74 0.06
CA LEU A 177 1.56 -8.30 0.06
C LEU A 177 0.99 -7.70 -1.23
N SER A 178 0.12 -6.70 -1.09
CA SER A 178 -0.34 -5.86 -2.19
C SER A 178 0.20 -4.43 -2.02
N LEU A 179 1.03 -4.00 -2.95
CA LEU A 179 1.71 -2.70 -2.93
C LEU A 179 1.21 -1.83 -4.08
N GLN A 180 0.87 -0.56 -3.79
CA GLN A 180 0.67 0.48 -4.79
C GLN A 180 1.63 1.63 -4.51
N THR A 181 2.37 2.08 -5.53
CA THR A 181 3.32 3.18 -5.40
C THR A 181 3.48 3.96 -6.70
N ILE A 182 3.70 5.26 -6.58
CA ILE A 182 4.23 6.07 -7.68
C ILE A 182 5.68 5.67 -7.90
N ALA A 183 6.12 5.66 -9.13
CA ALA A 183 7.51 5.40 -9.47
C ALA A 183 7.97 6.28 -10.65
N TYR A 184 9.27 6.53 -10.73
CA TYR A 184 9.86 7.10 -11.93
C TYR A 184 9.74 6.13 -13.10
N ALA A 185 9.40 6.67 -14.26
CA ALA A 185 9.38 5.92 -15.52
C ALA A 185 10.44 6.52 -16.47
N ASN A 186 10.05 7.44 -17.34
CA ASN A 186 10.96 8.07 -18.29
C ASN A 186 11.48 9.42 -17.77
N MET A 187 11.88 9.45 -16.50
CA MET A 187 12.51 10.60 -15.84
C MET A 187 13.26 10.18 -14.59
N SER A 188 14.15 11.04 -14.14
CA SER A 188 14.75 11.03 -12.80
C SER A 188 14.20 12.20 -11.95
N ARG A 189 14.61 12.27 -10.68
CA ARG A 189 14.28 13.39 -9.80
C ARG A 189 14.75 14.74 -10.37
N ASP A 190 15.92 14.77 -11.00
CA ASP A 190 16.51 15.99 -11.53
C ASP A 190 15.73 16.56 -12.72
N ASP A 191 14.95 15.74 -13.41
CA ASP A 191 14.05 16.16 -14.50
C ASP A 191 12.74 16.77 -13.98
N ALA A 192 12.45 16.68 -12.67
CA ALA A 192 11.27 17.25 -12.07
C ALA A 192 11.42 18.79 -11.93
N SER A 193 10.32 19.51 -12.06
CA SER A 193 10.32 20.96 -11.83
C SER A 193 10.73 21.29 -10.39
N GLU A 194 11.38 22.43 -10.20
CA GLU A 194 11.75 22.93 -8.87
C GLU A 194 10.56 22.91 -7.92
N PHE A 195 9.40 23.41 -8.35
CA PHE A 195 8.16 23.36 -7.58
C PHE A 195 7.82 21.96 -7.05
N MET A 196 7.91 20.92 -7.90
CA MET A 196 7.62 19.55 -7.45
C MET A 196 8.65 19.04 -6.44
N ARG A 197 9.91 19.41 -6.62
CA ARG A 197 11.00 18.97 -5.73
C ARG A 197 11.03 19.68 -4.39
N THR A 198 10.64 20.98 -4.33
CA THR A 198 10.81 21.81 -3.14
C THR A 198 9.53 22.06 -2.38
N GLU A 199 8.38 22.09 -3.06
CA GLU A 199 7.11 22.46 -2.45
C GLU A 199 6.12 21.28 -2.30
N VAL A 200 6.30 20.21 -3.09
CA VAL A 200 5.37 19.08 -3.08
C VAL A 200 5.94 17.86 -2.37
N PHE A 201 7.15 17.46 -2.75
CA PHE A 201 7.82 16.28 -2.20
C PHE A 201 9.30 16.58 -1.85
N PRO A 202 9.57 17.53 -0.92
CA PRO A 202 10.93 17.95 -0.61
C PRO A 202 11.79 16.82 -0.07
N ASP A 203 11.24 15.96 0.76
CA ASP A 203 11.94 14.92 1.53
C ASP A 203 11.76 13.51 0.99
N ALA A 204 11.13 13.35 -0.19
CA ALA A 204 10.85 12.04 -0.79
C ALA A 204 11.57 11.87 -2.14
N ASP A 205 12.00 10.65 -2.41
CA ASP A 205 12.47 10.24 -3.73
C ASP A 205 11.77 8.97 -4.18
N LEU A 206 11.15 9.03 -5.36
CA LEU A 206 10.35 7.92 -5.88
C LEU A 206 11.23 6.72 -6.24
N PRO A 207 10.71 5.49 -6.09
CA PRO A 207 11.38 4.31 -6.61
C PRO A 207 11.33 4.24 -8.13
N THR A 208 12.18 3.42 -8.71
CA THR A 208 12.01 2.84 -10.04
C THR A 208 11.52 1.39 -9.92
N LEU A 209 10.92 0.82 -10.96
CA LEU A 209 10.55 -0.60 -10.97
C LEU A 209 11.79 -1.49 -10.76
N ALA A 210 12.94 -1.11 -11.31
CA ALA A 210 14.20 -1.86 -11.15
C ALA A 210 14.68 -1.90 -9.70
N GLU A 211 14.53 -0.80 -8.95
CA GLU A 211 14.87 -0.75 -7.52
C GLU A 211 13.92 -1.58 -6.69
N ILE A 212 12.60 -1.54 -6.98
CA ILE A 212 11.59 -2.38 -6.31
C ILE A 212 11.90 -3.85 -6.52
N THR A 213 12.17 -4.28 -7.76
CA THR A 213 12.45 -5.68 -8.06
C THR A 213 13.77 -6.15 -7.45
N ALA A 214 14.81 -5.31 -7.46
CA ALA A 214 16.08 -5.61 -6.80
C ALA A 214 15.92 -5.74 -5.27
N ALA A 215 15.10 -4.88 -4.67
CA ALA A 215 14.82 -4.93 -3.23
C ALA A 215 14.01 -6.17 -2.82
N ALA A 216 13.07 -6.61 -3.64
CA ALA A 216 12.22 -7.78 -3.37
C ALA A 216 12.92 -9.13 -3.68
N ASP A 217 14.09 -9.10 -4.34
CA ASP A 217 14.81 -10.32 -4.76
C ASP A 217 15.05 -11.27 -3.58
N ARG A 218 14.69 -12.55 -3.76
CA ARG A 218 14.76 -13.64 -2.77
C ARG A 218 13.91 -13.46 -1.51
N ILE A 219 13.11 -12.39 -1.41
CA ILE A 219 12.17 -12.18 -0.30
C ILE A 219 10.76 -12.53 -0.76
N PHE A 220 10.36 -11.97 -1.91
CA PHE A 220 9.04 -12.16 -2.47
C PHE A 220 9.08 -12.62 -3.93
N GLU A 221 8.21 -13.56 -4.26
CA GLU A 221 7.81 -13.83 -5.63
C GLU A 221 6.83 -12.75 -6.09
N ILE A 222 7.18 -11.99 -7.12
CA ILE A 222 6.29 -10.98 -7.69
C ILE A 222 5.34 -11.68 -8.65
N LYS A 223 4.06 -11.78 -8.27
CA LYS A 223 3.02 -12.47 -9.06
C LYS A 223 2.47 -11.60 -10.17
N THR A 224 2.34 -10.29 -9.91
CA THR A 224 1.74 -9.33 -10.83
C THR A 224 2.43 -7.98 -10.71
N VAL A 225 2.67 -7.35 -11.85
CA VAL A 225 3.05 -5.93 -11.96
C VAL A 225 2.09 -5.29 -12.95
N ARG A 226 1.40 -4.24 -12.51
CA ARG A 226 0.56 -3.38 -13.36
C ARG A 226 1.12 -1.99 -13.36
N ASN A 227 1.04 -1.31 -14.49
CA ASN A 227 1.34 0.11 -14.61
C ASN A 227 0.08 0.85 -15.04
N ASP A 228 -0.57 1.48 -14.08
CA ASP A 228 -1.86 2.16 -14.26
C ASP A 228 -1.67 3.69 -14.25
N ARG A 229 -0.63 4.21 -14.93
CA ARG A 229 -0.31 5.64 -14.94
C ARG A 229 -1.44 6.53 -15.46
N LEU A 230 -2.21 6.05 -16.45
CA LEU A 230 -3.32 6.83 -17.02
C LEU A 230 -4.50 6.92 -16.06
N ASP A 231 -4.70 5.91 -15.22
CA ASP A 231 -5.69 5.96 -14.13
C ASP A 231 -5.32 7.05 -13.11
N TYR A 232 -4.02 7.22 -12.85
CA TYR A 232 -3.61 8.28 -11.93
C TYR A 232 -3.70 9.67 -12.57
N ALA A 233 -3.39 9.80 -13.86
CA ALA A 233 -3.66 11.05 -14.58
C ALA A 233 -5.13 11.44 -14.46
N TRP A 234 -6.03 10.50 -14.75
CA TRP A 234 -7.49 10.68 -14.60
C TRP A 234 -7.87 11.04 -13.16
N THR A 235 -7.33 10.35 -12.16
CA THR A 235 -7.61 10.61 -10.75
C THR A 235 -7.20 12.03 -10.35
N CYS A 236 -6.00 12.47 -10.72
CA CYS A 236 -5.53 13.84 -10.46
C CYS A 236 -6.42 14.89 -11.15
N GLU A 237 -6.91 14.61 -12.36
CA GLU A 237 -7.84 15.47 -13.08
C GLU A 237 -9.20 15.57 -12.38
N GLN A 238 -9.73 14.47 -11.85
CA GLN A 238 -10.96 14.49 -11.05
C GLN A 238 -10.79 15.32 -9.78
N TRP A 239 -9.68 15.16 -9.07
CA TRP A 239 -9.36 15.96 -7.89
C TRP A 239 -9.21 17.45 -8.24
N ALA A 240 -8.48 17.78 -9.30
CA ALA A 240 -8.31 19.16 -9.75
C ALA A 240 -9.65 19.80 -10.17
N ARG A 241 -10.53 19.05 -10.81
CA ARG A 241 -11.88 19.50 -11.19
C ARG A 241 -12.71 19.82 -9.94
N ARG A 242 -12.78 18.87 -8.98
CA ARG A 242 -13.54 19.03 -7.74
C ARG A 242 -13.02 20.18 -6.88
N LEU A 243 -11.69 20.32 -6.74
CA LEU A 243 -11.09 21.43 -6.00
C LEU A 243 -11.46 22.78 -6.63
N ARG A 244 -11.46 22.87 -7.96
CA ARG A 244 -11.86 24.09 -8.67
C ARG A 244 -13.36 24.41 -8.48
N GLU A 245 -14.23 23.39 -8.49
CA GLU A 245 -15.66 23.53 -8.21
C GLU A 245 -15.93 24.02 -6.78
N GLN A 246 -15.03 23.71 -5.83
CA GLN A 246 -15.12 24.10 -4.42
C GLN A 246 -14.11 25.19 -4.02
N ARG A 247 -13.59 25.93 -4.99
CA ARG A 247 -12.45 26.85 -4.80
C ARG A 247 -12.68 27.89 -3.71
N GLU A 248 -13.89 28.45 -3.62
CA GLU A 248 -14.25 29.46 -2.62
C GLU A 248 -14.23 28.87 -1.21
N ALA A 249 -14.92 27.74 -1.00
CA ALA A 249 -14.93 27.04 0.28
C ALA A 249 -13.52 26.57 0.69
N ALA A 250 -12.74 26.03 -0.26
CA ALA A 250 -11.36 25.65 -0.04
C ALA A 250 -10.47 26.84 0.37
N GLY A 251 -10.69 27.99 -0.26
CA GLY A 251 -9.98 29.23 0.07
C GLY A 251 -10.30 29.76 1.48
N GLN A 252 -11.52 29.61 1.95
CA GLN A 252 -11.92 29.95 3.32
C GLN A 252 -11.27 29.02 4.36
N LEU A 253 -11.08 27.75 4.04
CA LEU A 253 -10.47 26.78 4.95
C LEU A 253 -8.95 26.86 5.00
N ALA A 254 -8.30 26.98 3.85
CA ALA A 254 -6.85 26.78 3.71
C ALA A 254 -6.08 28.00 3.17
N GLY A 255 -6.81 29.06 2.77
CA GLY A 255 -6.24 30.22 2.12
C GLY A 255 -6.05 30.04 0.60
N ALA A 256 -6.13 31.16 -0.13
CA ALA A 256 -6.07 31.17 -1.60
C ALA A 256 -4.73 30.66 -2.16
N GLU A 257 -3.64 30.89 -1.47
CA GLU A 257 -2.30 30.44 -1.85
C GLU A 257 -2.19 28.92 -1.79
N THR A 258 -2.67 28.30 -0.72
CA THR A 258 -2.73 26.84 -0.59
C THR A 258 -3.56 26.21 -1.71
N VAL A 259 -4.74 26.75 -2.00
CA VAL A 259 -5.59 26.27 -3.09
C VAL A 259 -4.86 26.34 -4.44
N ALA A 260 -4.22 27.47 -4.75
CA ALA A 260 -3.46 27.63 -5.99
C ALA A 260 -2.30 26.64 -6.10
N ARG A 261 -1.59 26.36 -4.98
CA ARG A 261 -0.54 25.37 -4.89
C ARG A 261 -1.06 23.96 -5.19
N TYR A 262 -2.19 23.55 -4.61
CA TYR A 262 -2.81 22.25 -4.87
C TYR A 262 -3.33 22.12 -6.30
N GLU A 263 -3.97 23.16 -6.87
CA GLU A 263 -4.39 23.17 -8.28
C GLU A 263 -3.20 22.98 -9.22
N ARG A 264 -2.08 23.67 -8.96
CA ARG A 264 -0.84 23.52 -9.73
C ARG A 264 -0.25 22.13 -9.60
N TYR A 265 -0.16 21.62 -8.36
CA TYR A 265 0.33 20.28 -8.07
C TYR A 265 -0.46 19.20 -8.81
N LEU A 266 -1.79 19.18 -8.68
CA LEU A 266 -2.65 18.16 -9.30
C LEU A 266 -2.55 18.19 -10.83
N ARG A 267 -2.47 19.38 -11.42
CA ARG A 267 -2.30 19.55 -12.87
C ARG A 267 -0.94 19.03 -13.36
N LEU A 268 0.14 19.36 -12.66
CA LEU A 268 1.48 18.90 -13.03
C LEU A 268 1.62 17.39 -12.85
N SER A 269 1.03 16.82 -11.81
CA SER A 269 0.99 15.37 -11.59
C SER A 269 0.25 14.67 -12.72
N ALA A 270 -0.94 15.14 -13.09
CA ALA A 270 -1.70 14.58 -14.21
C ALA A 270 -0.89 14.60 -15.51
N LEU A 271 -0.20 15.72 -15.79
CA LEU A 271 0.66 15.86 -16.97
C LEU A 271 1.84 14.87 -16.91
N GLY A 272 2.52 14.75 -15.77
CA GLY A 272 3.63 13.81 -15.58
C GLY A 272 3.24 12.36 -15.87
N PHE A 273 2.08 11.93 -15.38
CA PHE A 273 1.52 10.60 -15.68
C PHE A 273 1.13 10.46 -17.17
N ARG A 274 0.48 11.46 -17.78
CA ARG A 274 0.11 11.42 -19.20
C ARG A 274 1.33 11.32 -20.11
N MET A 275 2.38 12.05 -19.79
CA MET A 275 3.63 12.05 -20.56
C MET A 275 4.47 10.79 -20.35
N GLY A 276 4.10 9.89 -19.41
CA GLY A 276 4.89 8.71 -19.06
C GLY A 276 6.20 9.05 -18.36
N LYS A 277 6.32 10.21 -17.76
CA LYS A 277 7.43 10.58 -16.86
C LYS A 277 7.33 9.84 -15.54
N LEU A 278 6.12 9.72 -15.03
CA LEU A 278 5.76 8.95 -13.85
C LEU A 278 4.92 7.74 -14.23
N CYS A 279 5.03 6.69 -13.46
CA CYS A 279 4.13 5.55 -13.52
C CYS A 279 3.49 5.29 -12.16
N LEU A 280 2.37 4.58 -12.17
CA LEU A 280 1.76 4.03 -10.98
C LEU A 280 1.86 2.51 -11.04
N LEU A 281 2.57 1.94 -10.11
CA LEU A 281 2.77 0.51 -10.04
C LEU A 281 1.86 -0.11 -8.99
N ARG A 282 1.19 -1.21 -9.36
CA ARG A 282 0.49 -2.12 -8.45
C ARG A 282 1.16 -3.48 -8.55
N LEU A 283 1.69 -3.94 -7.41
CA LEU A 283 2.40 -5.20 -7.33
C LEU A 283 1.69 -6.14 -6.35
N VAL A 284 1.52 -7.39 -6.77
CA VAL A 284 1.05 -8.47 -5.89
C VAL A 284 2.21 -9.41 -5.67
N MET A 285 2.54 -9.64 -4.42
CA MET A 285 3.72 -10.39 -4.01
C MET A 285 3.36 -11.46 -3.00
N ARG A 286 4.01 -12.62 -3.09
CA ARG A 286 3.89 -13.70 -2.10
C ARG A 286 5.26 -14.11 -1.60
N PRO A 287 5.41 -14.41 -0.30
CA PRO A 287 6.65 -14.95 0.22
C PRO A 287 7.06 -16.20 -0.55
N TYR A 288 8.36 -16.35 -0.83
CA TYR A 288 8.84 -17.63 -1.31
C TYR A 288 8.58 -18.71 -0.24
N GLN A 289 7.91 -19.79 -0.63
CA GLN A 289 7.73 -20.94 0.24
C GLN A 289 9.06 -21.69 0.32
N GLY A 290 9.51 -21.99 1.53
CA GLY A 290 10.77 -22.67 1.77
C GLY A 290 10.80 -24.09 1.17
N GLY A 291 11.81 -24.35 0.35
CA GLY A 291 12.05 -25.63 -0.31
C GLY A 291 12.26 -25.46 -1.81
N TYR A 292 13.44 -25.76 -2.30
CA TYR A 292 13.82 -25.71 -3.71
C TYR A 292 13.00 -26.65 -4.61
N PHE A 293 12.34 -27.61 -3.98
CA PHE A 293 11.35 -28.49 -4.58
C PHE A 293 10.08 -28.37 -3.74
N GLY A 294 9.03 -27.79 -4.32
CA GLY A 294 7.72 -27.76 -3.70
C GLY A 294 7.24 -29.17 -3.37
N GLY A 295 7.68 -29.68 -2.24
CA GLY A 295 7.07 -30.82 -1.61
C GLY A 295 5.67 -30.36 -1.22
N THR A 296 4.66 -30.92 -1.86
CA THR A 296 3.31 -30.94 -1.33
C THR A 296 3.40 -31.20 0.16
N ARG A 297 2.93 -30.26 1.00
CA ARG A 297 2.65 -30.59 2.41
C ARG A 297 1.79 -31.82 2.39
N ALA A 298 2.36 -32.95 2.82
CA ALA A 298 1.57 -34.09 3.22
C ALA A 298 0.58 -33.56 4.26
N ALA A 299 -0.69 -33.62 3.96
CA ALA A 299 -1.73 -33.41 4.94
C ALA A 299 -1.40 -34.36 6.11
N ASP A 300 -0.98 -33.81 7.24
CA ASP A 300 -0.84 -34.53 8.50
C ASP A 300 -2.24 -34.99 8.95
N GLY A 301 -2.65 -36.07 8.36
CA GLY A 301 -3.79 -36.87 8.79
C GLY A 301 -3.34 -37.85 9.86
N THR A 302 -3.19 -37.38 11.09
CA THR A 302 -3.24 -38.22 12.27
C THR A 302 -4.61 -38.88 12.32
N ARG A 303 -4.69 -40.15 11.87
CA ARG A 303 -5.64 -41.09 12.36
C ARG A 303 -4.88 -42.18 13.07
N ALA A 304 -4.93 -42.07 14.39
CA ALA A 304 -4.63 -43.17 15.29
C ALA A 304 -5.71 -44.27 15.18
N GLY A 305 -5.28 -45.48 15.25
CA GLY A 305 -6.01 -46.51 15.95
C GLY A 305 -6.68 -47.60 15.13
N ALA A 306 -6.18 -48.71 15.34
CA ALA A 306 -6.78 -49.95 15.77
C ALA A 306 -6.71 -51.15 14.80
N ASP A 307 -5.82 -52.03 15.22
CA ASP A 307 -6.02 -53.48 15.40
C ASP A 307 -6.61 -54.35 14.29
N GLY A 308 -5.84 -55.39 13.95
CA GLY A 308 -6.42 -56.70 14.00
C GLY A 308 -6.26 -57.58 12.77
N ALA A 309 -5.36 -58.57 12.95
CA ALA A 309 -5.47 -59.92 12.43
C ALA A 309 -5.14 -60.25 10.96
N GLY A 310 -4.05 -60.82 10.80
CA GLY A 310 -3.45 -61.95 10.22
C GLY A 310 -4.05 -62.76 9.04
N PRO A 311 -3.23 -63.58 8.47
CA PRO A 311 -3.27 -63.94 7.05
C PRO A 311 -3.89 -65.32 6.74
N ARG A 312 -4.39 -65.45 5.52
CA ARG A 312 -4.58 -66.75 4.75
C ARG A 312 -5.02 -66.34 3.36
N GLY A 313 -4.44 -66.76 2.29
CA GLY A 313 -4.07 -68.01 1.82
C GLY A 313 -4.42 -68.06 0.35
N ALA A 314 -3.49 -68.47 -0.42
CA ALA A 314 -3.36 -68.91 -1.78
C ALA A 314 -4.61 -69.33 -2.61
N GLN A 315 -4.49 -69.14 -3.90
CA GLN A 315 -4.67 -70.02 -5.08
C GLN A 315 -5.40 -69.28 -6.20
N ALA A 316 -4.74 -68.96 -7.27
CA ALA A 316 -4.58 -69.66 -8.54
C ALA A 316 -5.92 -70.06 -9.23
N ALA A 317 -6.13 -69.54 -10.40
CA ALA A 317 -6.25 -70.13 -11.70
C ALA A 317 -7.14 -69.35 -12.68
N SER A 318 -6.54 -69.03 -13.77
CA SER A 318 -6.91 -69.19 -15.17
C SER A 318 -8.39 -69.05 -15.61
N ARG A 319 -8.67 -68.04 -16.42
CA ARG A 319 -8.94 -68.11 -17.87
C ARG A 319 -8.99 -66.74 -18.46
#